data_9a47d97ddee11e8d92973d26b3580ec3
#
_entry.id   9a47d97ddee11e8d92973d26b3580ec3
#
_cell.length_a   1.000
_cell.length_b   1.000
_cell.length_c   1.000
_cell.angle_alpha   90.00
_cell.angle_beta   90.00
_cell.angle_gamma   90.00
#
_symmetry.space_group_name_H-M   'P 1'
#
loop_
_entity.id
_entity.type
_entity.pdbx_description
1 polymer ?
#
loop_
_entity_poly.entity_id
_entity_poly.type
_entity_poly.pdbx_seq_one_letter_code
_entity_poly.pdbx_strand_id
1 'polypeptide(L)'
;MVTACTSRLIDGLPDEVAIQCLARVPLFYYPSLHLVSRSWRAALRSPDLVKTRTRIASTENLLCVLAFDPENTWQLYDPLRDHWITLPIMPSQIRHLARFGVASVSGKLFVIGGGSDRVDPLTGDHDGIFASDEVWSYDPLSREWACRAHMLMPRAMFACCSLDGKIIVAGGFTNCRKSTSKAEIYDPETDRWDPLPDLRQAHSSACTGLVISGKMHVLHKGLSTVQILQGGGKNWLVEDYGWLAGPMAMVRKELYVLSNGCILKQRRGNVPDKMVSCASEFQSRIGFGMIGLGDEIYLVGGVIGPGPTNQCIKQLSDVDILNVMSERPTWRPGSPMSRCRGSILGCALLTI
;
A
#
# COMPACT_ATOMS: atom_id res chain seq x y z
N MET A 1 45.99 -29.31 8.03
CA MET A 1 44.79 -29.07 7.22
C MET A 1 43.62 -29.02 8.19
N VAL A 2 43.17 -27.81 8.53
CA VAL A 2 41.93 -27.62 9.32
C VAL A 2 40.80 -27.66 8.30
N THR A 3 40.09 -28.79 8.27
CA THR A 3 38.81 -28.89 7.54
C THR A 3 37.89 -27.87 8.16
N ALA A 4 37.59 -26.80 7.42
CA ALA A 4 36.52 -25.88 7.75
C ALA A 4 35.22 -26.70 7.83
N CYS A 5 34.79 -27.00 9.04
CA CYS A 5 33.48 -27.58 9.31
C CYS A 5 32.46 -26.52 8.87
N THR A 6 31.98 -26.60 7.63
CA THR A 6 30.83 -25.83 7.19
C THR A 6 29.64 -26.29 8.03
N SER A 7 29.36 -25.56 9.10
CA SER A 7 28.18 -25.83 9.94
C SER A 7 26.95 -25.80 9.05
N ARG A 8 26.29 -26.95 8.90
CA ARG A 8 25.01 -27.06 8.17
C ARG A 8 23.98 -26.11 8.80
N LEU A 9 23.14 -25.56 7.98
CA LEU A 9 22.07 -24.63 8.42
C LEU A 9 21.11 -25.31 9.40
N ILE A 10 20.78 -26.60 9.14
CA ILE A 10 20.04 -27.50 10.04
C ILE A 10 20.79 -28.83 10.05
N ASP A 11 21.13 -29.30 11.25
CA ASP A 11 21.85 -30.56 11.39
C ASP A 11 21.09 -31.73 10.76
N GLY A 12 21.78 -32.55 10.00
CA GLY A 12 21.20 -33.69 9.29
C GLY A 12 20.52 -33.35 7.96
N LEU A 13 20.36 -32.09 7.59
CA LEU A 13 19.77 -31.68 6.32
C LEU A 13 20.78 -31.01 5.37
N PRO A 14 20.68 -31.24 4.04
CA PRO A 14 21.34 -30.40 3.06
C PRO A 14 20.83 -28.95 3.17
N ASP A 15 21.70 -27.95 2.97
CA ASP A 15 21.33 -26.53 3.13
C ASP A 15 20.18 -26.09 2.19
N GLU A 16 20.11 -26.67 1.00
CA GLU A 16 19.00 -26.43 0.06
C GLU A 16 17.63 -26.86 0.64
N VAL A 17 17.61 -28.00 1.34
CA VAL A 17 16.39 -28.49 2.01
C VAL A 17 16.09 -27.65 3.25
N ALA A 18 17.13 -27.30 4.00
CA ALA A 18 17.00 -26.44 5.18
C ALA A 18 16.41 -25.07 4.83
N ILE A 19 16.88 -24.43 3.74
CA ILE A 19 16.30 -23.16 3.24
C ILE A 19 14.84 -23.37 2.83
N GLN A 20 14.47 -24.48 2.17
CA GLN A 20 13.06 -24.77 1.85
C GLN A 20 12.19 -24.97 3.10
N CYS A 21 12.72 -25.52 4.16
CA CYS A 21 12.01 -25.61 5.44
C CYS A 21 11.77 -24.21 6.02
N LEU A 22 12.82 -23.37 6.08
CA LEU A 22 12.70 -21.99 6.57
C LEU A 22 11.75 -21.15 5.71
N ALA A 23 11.77 -21.36 4.39
CA ALA A 23 10.88 -20.65 3.45
C ALA A 23 9.39 -20.96 3.65
N ARG A 24 9.04 -22.09 4.27
CA ARG A 24 7.64 -22.46 4.60
C ARG A 24 7.19 -21.90 5.94
N VAL A 25 8.11 -21.41 6.76
CA VAL A 25 7.73 -20.81 8.05
C VAL A 25 7.09 -19.44 7.80
N PRO A 26 5.93 -19.18 8.41
CA PRO A 26 5.29 -17.87 8.29
C PRO A 26 6.14 -16.73 8.86
N LEU A 27 6.02 -15.55 8.24
CA LEU A 27 6.74 -14.34 8.63
C LEU A 27 6.57 -14.00 10.12
N PHE A 28 5.39 -14.28 10.66
CA PHE A 28 5.08 -14.06 12.06
C PHE A 28 6.12 -14.68 13.01
N TYR A 29 6.71 -15.83 12.66
CA TYR A 29 7.71 -16.51 13.49
C TYR A 29 9.16 -16.06 13.26
N TYR A 30 9.41 -15.22 12.25
CA TYR A 30 10.78 -14.79 11.92
C TYR A 30 11.52 -14.10 13.07
N PRO A 31 10.87 -13.27 13.93
CA PRO A 31 11.54 -12.74 15.12
C PRO A 31 12.19 -13.81 15.98
N SER A 32 11.50 -14.93 16.20
CA SER A 32 12.04 -16.06 16.98
C SER A 32 13.12 -16.83 16.22
N LEU A 33 12.95 -17.03 14.90
CA LEU A 33 13.94 -17.72 14.07
C LEU A 33 15.26 -16.95 13.98
N HIS A 34 15.23 -15.63 13.99
CA HIS A 34 16.43 -14.78 14.01
C HIS A 34 17.28 -14.98 15.29
N LEU A 35 16.70 -15.52 16.36
CA LEU A 35 17.38 -15.78 17.63
C LEU A 35 18.02 -17.16 17.70
N VAL A 36 17.67 -18.10 16.80
CA VAL A 36 18.15 -19.49 16.83
C VAL A 36 19.67 -19.55 16.61
N SER A 37 20.17 -18.93 15.54
CA SER A 37 21.61 -18.90 15.26
C SER A 37 21.99 -17.77 14.30
N ARG A 38 23.29 -17.49 14.18
CA ARG A 38 23.81 -16.52 13.20
C ARG A 38 23.59 -17.02 11.77
N SER A 39 23.71 -18.33 11.51
CA SER A 39 23.49 -18.93 10.20
C SER A 39 22.01 -18.84 9.78
N TRP A 40 21.07 -19.10 10.70
CA TRP A 40 19.65 -18.92 10.44
C TRP A 40 19.31 -17.46 10.12
N ARG A 41 19.83 -16.52 10.92
CA ARG A 41 19.65 -15.09 10.66
C ARG A 41 20.15 -14.67 9.28
N ALA A 42 21.32 -15.16 8.88
CA ALA A 42 21.86 -14.90 7.55
C ALA A 42 20.99 -15.50 6.44
N ALA A 43 20.55 -16.75 6.60
CA ALA A 43 19.69 -17.43 5.65
C ALA A 43 18.32 -16.72 5.50
N LEU A 44 17.71 -16.28 6.60
CA LEU A 44 16.42 -15.57 6.59
C LEU A 44 16.50 -14.19 5.92
N ARG A 45 17.69 -13.55 5.92
CA ARG A 45 17.93 -12.26 5.26
C ARG A 45 18.43 -12.41 3.82
N SER A 46 18.66 -13.64 3.38
CA SER A 46 19.19 -13.91 2.02
C SER A 46 18.12 -13.71 0.95
N PRO A 47 18.46 -13.10 -0.20
CA PRO A 47 17.58 -13.06 -1.38
C PRO A 47 17.14 -14.45 -1.84
N ASP A 48 17.92 -15.49 -1.57
CA ASP A 48 17.59 -16.87 -1.95
C ASP A 48 16.38 -17.42 -1.19
N LEU A 49 16.12 -16.92 0.02
CA LEU A 49 14.90 -17.26 0.74
C LEU A 49 13.65 -16.77 -0.01
N VAL A 50 13.64 -15.51 -0.46
CA VAL A 50 12.51 -14.93 -1.23
C VAL A 50 12.29 -15.72 -2.52
N LYS A 51 13.38 -15.99 -3.27
CA LYS A 51 13.32 -16.81 -4.49
C LYS A 51 12.77 -18.20 -4.21
N THR A 52 13.20 -18.80 -3.08
CA THR A 52 12.73 -20.12 -2.68
C THR A 52 11.26 -20.09 -2.30
N ARG A 53 10.78 -19.08 -1.54
CA ARG A 53 9.36 -18.90 -1.20
C ARG A 53 8.50 -18.83 -2.46
N THR A 54 8.90 -18.03 -3.43
CA THR A 54 8.19 -17.93 -4.72
C THR A 54 8.18 -19.25 -5.47
N ARG A 55 9.35 -19.94 -5.55
CA ARG A 55 9.48 -21.23 -6.28
C ARG A 55 8.62 -22.34 -5.69
N ILE A 56 8.47 -22.39 -4.37
CA ILE A 56 7.68 -23.41 -3.66
C ILE A 56 6.24 -22.97 -3.39
N ALA A 57 5.78 -21.84 -3.96
CA ALA A 57 4.46 -21.24 -3.75
C ALA A 57 4.11 -21.05 -2.25
N SER A 58 5.11 -20.66 -1.44
CA SER A 58 4.94 -20.37 0.00
C SER A 58 4.96 -18.86 0.29
N THR A 59 4.47 -18.07 -0.66
CA THR A 59 4.35 -16.62 -0.47
C THR A 59 3.18 -16.29 0.45
N GLU A 60 3.35 -15.26 1.26
CA GLU A 60 2.31 -14.70 2.11
C GLU A 60 1.87 -13.34 1.59
N ASN A 61 0.57 -13.08 1.64
CA ASN A 61 -0.02 -11.80 1.31
C ASN A 61 -0.48 -11.11 2.58
N LEU A 62 0.10 -9.96 2.87
CA LEU A 62 -0.14 -9.18 4.08
C LEU A 62 -0.67 -7.80 3.71
N LEU A 63 -1.61 -7.28 4.48
CA LEU A 63 -2.06 -5.90 4.31
C LEU A 63 -1.20 -4.99 5.18
N CYS A 64 -0.47 -4.07 4.54
CA CYS A 64 0.27 -3.01 5.22
C CYS A 64 -0.66 -1.84 5.47
N VAL A 65 -0.74 -1.37 6.69
CA VAL A 65 -1.63 -0.27 7.07
C VAL A 65 -0.89 0.71 7.98
N LEU A 66 -1.03 1.99 7.67
CA LEU A 66 -0.71 3.11 8.57
C LEU A 66 -2.00 3.88 8.85
N ALA A 67 -2.49 3.82 10.08
CA ALA A 67 -3.49 4.76 10.58
C ALA A 67 -2.79 6.01 11.12
N PHE A 68 -3.56 7.08 11.34
CA PHE A 68 -3.01 8.30 11.94
C PHE A 68 -2.36 7.98 13.30
N ASP A 69 -1.06 8.11 13.35
CA ASP A 69 -0.22 7.83 14.52
C ASP A 69 0.94 8.84 14.56
N PRO A 70 1.17 9.53 15.69
CA PRO A 70 2.27 10.48 15.85
C PRO A 70 3.66 9.89 15.58
N GLU A 71 3.82 8.59 15.76
CA GLU A 71 5.09 7.88 15.59
C GLU A 71 5.26 7.27 14.19
N ASN A 72 4.27 7.43 13.28
CA ASN A 72 4.28 6.79 11.95
C ASN A 72 4.47 5.25 12.05
N THR A 73 3.76 4.60 12.96
CA THR A 73 3.88 3.17 13.21
C THR A 73 3.03 2.37 12.24
N TRP A 74 3.66 1.61 11.39
CA TRP A 74 3.00 0.71 10.45
C TRP A 74 2.62 -0.63 11.10
N GLN A 75 1.53 -1.21 10.64
CA GLN A 75 1.08 -2.54 11.02
C GLN A 75 0.88 -3.42 9.79
N LEU A 76 1.15 -4.72 9.93
CA LEU A 76 0.83 -5.75 8.94
C LEU A 76 -0.31 -6.60 9.49
N TYR A 77 -1.33 -6.81 8.67
CA TYR A 77 -2.39 -7.76 8.93
C TYR A 77 -2.17 -9.04 8.13
N ASP A 78 -2.15 -10.16 8.82
CA ASP A 78 -2.13 -11.50 8.21
C ASP A 78 -3.57 -12.03 8.10
N PRO A 79 -4.16 -12.06 6.90
CA PRO A 79 -5.55 -12.47 6.72
C PRO A 79 -5.77 -13.97 7.00
N LEU A 80 -4.74 -14.80 6.84
CA LEU A 80 -4.85 -16.25 7.07
C LEU A 80 -4.91 -16.59 8.55
N ARG A 81 -4.26 -15.77 9.40
CA ARG A 81 -4.19 -15.99 10.86
C ARG A 81 -5.06 -15.00 11.63
N ASP A 82 -5.70 -14.07 10.91
CA ASP A 82 -6.48 -12.98 11.51
C ASP A 82 -5.69 -12.25 12.62
N HIS A 83 -4.45 -11.85 12.31
CA HIS A 83 -3.51 -11.33 13.29
C HIS A 83 -2.75 -10.10 12.79
N TRP A 84 -2.43 -9.18 13.72
CA TRP A 84 -1.67 -7.97 13.45
C TRP A 84 -0.23 -8.05 13.95
N ILE A 85 0.71 -7.57 13.14
CA ILE A 85 2.12 -7.42 13.47
C ILE A 85 2.47 -5.94 13.42
N THR A 86 3.05 -5.40 14.49
CA THR A 86 3.54 -4.02 14.50
C THR A 86 4.96 -3.97 13.95
N LEU A 87 5.20 -3.05 13.01
CA LEU A 87 6.52 -2.84 12.44
C LEU A 87 7.38 -1.92 13.33
N PRO A 88 8.71 -1.96 13.19
CA PRO A 88 9.57 -0.93 13.74
C PRO A 88 9.14 0.46 13.26
N ILE A 89 9.35 1.46 14.11
CA ILE A 89 9.04 2.86 13.78
C ILE A 89 9.85 3.26 12.54
N MET A 90 9.16 3.88 11.57
CA MET A 90 9.82 4.40 10.37
C MET A 90 10.71 5.59 10.76
N PRO A 91 12.01 5.59 10.43
CA PRO A 91 12.97 6.60 10.92
C PRO A 91 12.93 7.92 10.15
N SER A 92 11.86 8.21 9.39
CA SER A 92 11.69 9.52 8.75
C SER A 92 11.71 10.64 9.77
N GLN A 93 12.36 11.74 9.41
CA GLN A 93 12.37 12.95 10.23
C GLN A 93 11.03 13.69 10.18
N ILE A 94 10.20 13.39 9.20
CA ILE A 94 8.87 13.98 9.05
C ILE A 94 7.92 13.27 10.01
N ARG A 95 7.58 13.94 11.09
CA ARG A 95 6.53 13.50 12.01
C ARG A 95 5.16 13.78 11.40
N HIS A 96 4.18 12.92 11.69
CA HIS A 96 2.83 13.03 11.13
C HIS A 96 2.83 13.04 9.59
N LEU A 97 3.64 12.15 9.00
CA LEU A 97 3.70 12.01 7.56
C LEU A 97 2.32 11.60 7.02
N ALA A 98 1.81 12.35 6.05
CA ALA A 98 0.54 12.10 5.38
C ALA A 98 0.65 12.28 3.86
N ARG A 99 -0.36 11.77 3.12
CA ARG A 99 -0.51 12.03 1.67
C ARG A 99 0.68 11.55 0.82
N PHE A 100 1.38 10.55 1.33
CA PHE A 100 2.48 9.85 0.66
C PHE A 100 1.96 8.77 -0.28
N GLY A 101 2.81 8.32 -1.20
CA GLY A 101 2.57 7.13 -1.99
C GLY A 101 2.99 5.87 -1.23
N VAL A 102 2.26 4.78 -1.44
CA VAL A 102 2.60 3.46 -0.92
C VAL A 102 2.64 2.47 -2.07
N ALA A 103 3.70 1.68 -2.14
CA ALA A 103 3.85 0.63 -3.13
C ALA A 103 4.53 -0.59 -2.51
N SER A 104 4.32 -1.76 -3.11
CA SER A 104 5.03 -2.98 -2.77
C SER A 104 5.71 -3.54 -4.01
N VAL A 105 7.01 -3.77 -3.92
CA VAL A 105 7.82 -4.33 -4.99
C VAL A 105 8.85 -5.28 -4.41
N SER A 106 9.05 -6.44 -5.04
CA SER A 106 10.06 -7.43 -4.66
C SER A 106 10.03 -7.82 -3.18
N GLY A 107 8.82 -7.97 -2.61
CA GLY A 107 8.63 -8.34 -1.20
C GLY A 107 8.93 -7.23 -0.19
N LYS A 108 9.08 -5.98 -0.62
CA LYS A 108 9.34 -4.83 0.23
C LYS A 108 8.23 -3.79 0.12
N LEU A 109 7.93 -3.14 1.24
CA LEU A 109 7.03 -1.99 1.30
C LEU A 109 7.83 -0.72 1.04
N PHE A 110 7.31 0.16 0.19
CA PHE A 110 7.86 1.49 -0.06
C PHE A 110 6.89 2.57 0.39
N VAL A 111 7.41 3.57 1.11
CA VAL A 111 6.73 4.79 1.51
C VAL A 111 7.44 5.94 0.82
N ILE A 112 6.70 6.71 0.03
CA ILE A 112 7.27 7.60 -0.98
C ILE A 112 6.70 9.00 -0.81
N GLY A 113 7.56 10.00 -0.64
CA GLY A 113 7.17 11.40 -0.56
C GLY A 113 6.14 11.68 0.53
N GLY A 114 5.12 12.45 0.18
CA GLY A 114 4.11 12.92 1.12
C GLY A 114 4.48 14.25 1.73
N GLY A 115 3.86 14.59 2.84
CA GLY A 115 4.09 15.82 3.55
C GLY A 115 3.73 15.70 5.02
N SER A 116 3.91 16.77 5.77
CA SER A 116 3.47 16.83 7.15
C SER A 116 1.98 17.17 7.22
N ASP A 117 1.22 16.42 8.03
CA ASP A 117 -0.17 16.76 8.37
C ASP A 117 -0.26 17.81 9.50
N ARG A 118 0.85 18.49 9.77
CA ARG A 118 0.91 19.52 10.80
C ARG A 118 0.11 20.73 10.33
N VAL A 119 -0.80 21.20 11.18
CA VAL A 119 -1.50 22.47 10.97
C VAL A 119 -0.48 23.59 10.89
N ASP A 120 -0.52 24.39 9.83
CA ASP A 120 0.22 25.66 9.81
C ASP A 120 -0.34 26.56 10.90
N PRO A 121 0.47 26.95 11.90
CA PRO A 121 -0.01 27.81 12.98
C PRO A 121 -0.45 29.21 12.53
N LEU A 122 -0.06 29.64 11.31
CA LEU A 122 -0.42 30.95 10.77
C LEU A 122 -1.71 30.91 9.95
N THR A 123 -1.91 29.86 9.18
CA THR A 123 -3.07 29.76 8.25
C THR A 123 -4.15 28.81 8.73
N GLY A 124 -3.86 27.97 9.73
CA GLY A 124 -4.75 26.89 10.14
C GLY A 124 -4.87 25.79 9.08
N ASP A 125 -4.02 25.81 8.06
CA ASP A 125 -4.07 24.93 6.92
C ASP A 125 -3.46 23.55 7.23
N HIS A 126 -4.24 22.48 7.08
CA HIS A 126 -3.79 21.11 7.26
C HIS A 126 -3.12 20.53 6.01
N ASP A 127 -3.19 21.20 4.89
CA ASP A 127 -2.64 20.70 3.63
C ASP A 127 -1.18 21.06 3.51
N GLY A 128 -0.33 20.29 4.14
CA GLY A 128 1.12 20.42 4.14
C GLY A 128 1.71 21.45 3.17
N ILE A 129 2.18 22.55 3.73
CA ILE A 129 3.00 23.57 3.01
C ILE A 129 4.25 22.91 2.44
N PHE A 130 4.59 21.74 2.95
CA PHE A 130 5.82 21.03 2.71
C PHE A 130 5.53 19.65 2.06
N ALA A 131 6.08 19.46 0.87
CA ALA A 131 6.12 18.16 0.20
C ALA A 131 7.53 17.57 0.33
N SER A 132 7.62 16.25 0.53
CA SER A 132 8.86 15.49 0.65
C SER A 132 9.20 14.76 -0.64
N ASP A 133 10.48 14.54 -0.86
CA ASP A 133 11.05 13.64 -1.87
C ASP A 133 11.64 12.37 -1.26
N GLU A 134 11.59 12.21 0.09
CA GLU A 134 12.12 11.04 0.77
C GLU A 134 11.45 9.76 0.31
N VAL A 135 12.23 8.67 0.25
CA VAL A 135 11.76 7.32 -0.04
C VAL A 135 12.31 6.36 0.99
N TRP A 136 11.41 5.67 1.65
CA TRP A 136 11.74 4.64 2.64
C TRP A 136 11.27 3.28 2.17
N SER A 137 12.10 2.25 2.32
CA SER A 137 11.68 0.87 2.11
C SER A 137 11.78 0.06 3.39
N TYR A 138 10.78 -0.76 3.65
CA TYR A 138 10.77 -1.74 4.72
C TYR A 138 10.97 -3.14 4.15
N ASP A 139 11.96 -3.85 4.67
CA ASP A 139 12.20 -5.25 4.36
C ASP A 139 11.68 -6.12 5.50
N PRO A 140 10.61 -6.90 5.30
CA PRO A 140 10.02 -7.70 6.37
C PRO A 140 10.90 -8.86 6.83
N LEU A 141 11.84 -9.30 6.00
CA LEU A 141 12.74 -10.39 6.33
C LEU A 141 13.86 -9.93 7.28
N SER A 142 14.45 -8.77 7.03
CA SER A 142 15.43 -8.17 7.93
C SER A 142 14.75 -7.38 9.07
N ARG A 143 13.48 -7.01 8.90
CA ARG A 143 12.71 -6.11 9.79
C ARG A 143 13.34 -4.72 9.92
N GLU A 144 13.90 -4.23 8.85
CA GLU A 144 14.64 -2.97 8.83
C GLU A 144 14.04 -2.00 7.81
N TRP A 145 14.01 -0.72 8.18
CA TRP A 145 13.76 0.37 7.28
C TRP A 145 15.08 0.84 6.67
N ALA A 146 15.08 1.17 5.39
CA ALA A 146 16.21 1.76 4.69
C ALA A 146 15.77 2.95 3.86
N CYS A 147 16.52 4.06 3.96
CA CYS A 147 16.39 5.19 3.06
C CYS A 147 16.84 4.76 1.66
N ARG A 148 16.12 5.22 0.64
CA ARG A 148 16.39 4.97 -0.78
C ARG A 148 16.67 6.27 -1.51
N ALA A 149 17.06 6.17 -2.78
CA ALA A 149 17.24 7.35 -3.60
C ALA A 149 15.98 8.23 -3.56
N HIS A 150 16.16 9.50 -3.30
CA HIS A 150 15.09 10.50 -3.27
C HIS A 150 14.47 10.66 -4.66
N MET A 151 13.17 11.00 -4.72
CA MET A 151 12.52 11.37 -5.98
C MET A 151 13.23 12.59 -6.60
N LEU A 152 13.11 12.75 -7.90
CA LEU A 152 13.63 13.92 -8.62
C LEU A 152 12.89 15.22 -8.21
N MET A 153 11.67 15.06 -7.67
CA MET A 153 10.83 16.17 -7.26
C MET A 153 10.04 15.82 -5.99
N PRO A 154 10.02 16.69 -4.97
CA PRO A 154 9.17 16.51 -3.81
C PRO A 154 7.70 16.59 -4.21
N ARG A 155 6.87 15.66 -3.68
CA ARG A 155 5.45 15.61 -3.99
C ARG A 155 4.58 14.98 -2.90
N ALA A 156 3.32 15.43 -2.83
CA ALA A 156 2.27 14.89 -2.00
C ALA A 156 0.97 14.71 -2.81
N MET A 157 0.04 13.86 -2.36
CA MET A 157 -1.26 13.61 -3.02
C MET A 157 -1.15 13.18 -4.50
N PHE A 158 -0.11 12.48 -4.85
CA PHE A 158 0.19 12.02 -6.20
C PHE A 158 -0.30 10.59 -6.45
N ALA A 159 -0.42 10.23 -7.71
CA ALA A 159 -0.68 8.86 -8.11
C ALA A 159 0.58 8.00 -7.94
N CYS A 160 0.45 6.85 -7.27
CA CYS A 160 1.53 5.91 -7.06
C CYS A 160 1.05 4.48 -7.35
N CYS A 161 1.83 3.70 -8.06
CA CYS A 161 1.58 2.28 -8.26
C CYS A 161 2.88 1.51 -8.50
N SER A 162 2.83 0.18 -8.30
CA SER A 162 3.87 -0.75 -8.76
C SER A 162 3.45 -1.39 -10.08
N LEU A 163 4.33 -1.38 -11.05
CA LEU A 163 4.13 -1.97 -12.39
C LEU A 163 5.44 -2.56 -12.89
N ASP A 164 5.41 -3.82 -13.32
CA ASP A 164 6.55 -4.55 -13.87
C ASP A 164 7.83 -4.47 -13.00
N GLY A 165 7.68 -4.64 -11.68
CA GLY A 165 8.78 -4.61 -10.73
C GLY A 165 9.34 -3.22 -10.43
N LYS A 166 8.73 -2.16 -10.95
CA LYS A 166 9.12 -0.76 -10.73
C LYS A 166 7.99 0.02 -10.06
N ILE A 167 8.33 1.18 -9.50
CA ILE A 167 7.34 2.10 -8.91
C ILE A 167 7.20 3.30 -9.83
N ILE A 168 5.96 3.67 -10.14
CA ILE A 168 5.65 4.85 -10.95
C ILE A 168 4.87 5.83 -10.08
N VAL A 169 5.31 7.11 -10.13
CA VAL A 169 4.64 8.23 -9.48
C VAL A 169 4.30 9.30 -10.51
N ALA A 170 3.12 9.91 -10.39
CA ALA A 170 2.69 10.91 -11.36
C ALA A 170 1.80 11.99 -10.73
N GLY A 171 1.98 13.24 -11.15
CA GLY A 171 1.15 14.36 -10.71
C GLY A 171 1.33 14.73 -9.24
N GLY A 172 0.25 15.17 -8.62
CA GLY A 172 0.21 15.63 -7.24
C GLY A 172 0.60 17.10 -7.06
N PHE A 173 1.06 17.41 -5.86
CA PHE A 173 1.43 18.76 -5.46
C PHE A 173 2.88 18.82 -4.97
N THR A 174 3.59 19.84 -5.34
CA THR A 174 4.88 20.22 -4.78
C THR A 174 4.68 21.19 -3.60
N ASN A 175 5.75 21.79 -3.10
CA ASN A 175 5.68 22.83 -2.08
C ASN A 175 4.71 23.96 -2.46
N CYS A 176 4.07 24.58 -1.48
CA CYS A 176 3.10 25.66 -1.67
C CYS A 176 1.88 25.23 -2.51
N ARG A 177 1.48 23.96 -2.45
CA ARG A 177 0.34 23.38 -3.19
C ARG A 177 0.36 23.61 -4.70
N LYS A 178 1.53 23.78 -5.29
CA LYS A 178 1.67 23.90 -6.73
C LYS A 178 1.46 22.53 -7.37
N SER A 179 0.42 22.37 -8.18
CA SER A 179 0.17 21.14 -8.94
C SER A 179 1.27 20.90 -9.96
N THR A 180 1.59 19.63 -10.21
CA THR A 180 2.61 19.23 -11.18
C THR A 180 2.07 18.16 -12.14
N SER A 181 2.53 18.19 -13.40
CA SER A 181 2.31 17.16 -14.41
C SER A 181 3.43 16.13 -14.46
N LYS A 182 4.53 16.33 -13.72
CA LYS A 182 5.70 15.48 -13.77
C LYS A 182 5.39 14.05 -13.34
N ALA A 183 5.98 13.08 -14.04
CA ALA A 183 5.95 11.68 -13.68
C ALA A 183 7.36 11.10 -13.64
N GLU A 184 7.59 10.14 -12.77
CA GLU A 184 8.88 9.50 -12.53
C GLU A 184 8.70 8.01 -12.33
N ILE A 185 9.74 7.25 -12.65
CA ILE A 185 9.81 5.80 -12.43
C ILE A 185 11.02 5.46 -11.59
N TYR A 186 10.82 4.63 -10.58
CA TYR A 186 11.87 4.13 -9.71
C TYR A 186 12.17 2.67 -10.00
N ASP A 187 13.44 2.37 -10.12
CA ASP A 187 13.96 1.02 -10.27
C ASP A 187 14.60 0.56 -8.94
N PRO A 188 13.99 -0.38 -8.22
CA PRO A 188 14.52 -0.87 -6.94
C PRO A 188 15.84 -1.64 -7.06
N GLU A 189 16.17 -2.18 -8.24
CA GLU A 189 17.43 -2.93 -8.45
C GLU A 189 18.63 -1.99 -8.54
N THR A 190 18.44 -0.84 -9.19
CA THR A 190 19.50 0.15 -9.36
C THR A 190 19.46 1.28 -8.34
N ASP A 191 18.39 1.34 -7.52
CA ASP A 191 18.09 2.43 -6.57
C ASP A 191 18.12 3.81 -7.24
N ARG A 192 17.42 3.96 -8.39
CA ARG A 192 17.44 5.19 -9.18
C ARG A 192 16.04 5.59 -9.65
N TRP A 193 15.83 6.90 -9.75
CA TRP A 193 14.66 7.52 -10.35
C TRP A 193 15.01 8.04 -11.73
N ASP A 194 14.15 7.76 -12.71
CA ASP A 194 14.22 8.30 -14.07
C ASP A 194 12.94 9.06 -14.39
N PRO A 195 13.01 10.16 -15.17
CA PRO A 195 11.83 10.89 -15.57
C PRO A 195 11.00 10.10 -16.59
N LEU A 196 9.68 10.22 -16.47
CA LEU A 196 8.71 9.79 -17.48
C LEU A 196 8.14 11.01 -18.19
N PRO A 197 7.47 10.83 -19.35
CA PRO A 197 6.71 11.91 -19.98
C PRO A 197 5.73 12.54 -19.02
N ASP A 198 5.56 13.85 -19.12
CA ASP A 198 4.62 14.60 -18.30
C ASP A 198 3.17 14.17 -18.59
N LEU A 199 2.33 14.16 -17.55
CA LEU A 199 0.89 14.03 -17.71
C LEU A 199 0.38 15.09 -18.71
N ARG A 200 -0.59 14.74 -19.54
CA ARG A 200 -1.22 15.65 -20.50
C ARG A 200 -1.87 16.86 -19.81
N GLN A 201 -2.39 16.63 -18.61
CA GLN A 201 -3.08 17.64 -17.82
C GLN A 201 -2.64 17.53 -16.37
N ALA A 202 -2.24 18.65 -15.78
CA ALA A 202 -2.07 18.80 -14.34
C ALA A 202 -3.37 19.34 -13.76
N HIS A 203 -3.86 18.73 -12.69
CA HIS A 203 -5.09 19.14 -12.03
C HIS A 203 -4.80 19.53 -10.58
N SER A 204 -5.52 20.53 -10.08
CA SER A 204 -5.47 20.96 -8.67
C SER A 204 -6.28 20.03 -7.77
N SER A 205 -6.13 18.72 -7.92
CA SER A 205 -6.80 17.70 -7.11
C SER A 205 -5.86 16.53 -6.80
N ALA A 206 -6.14 15.85 -5.68
CA ALA A 206 -5.40 14.65 -5.32
C ALA A 206 -5.53 13.58 -6.41
N CYS A 207 -4.44 12.84 -6.64
CA CYS A 207 -4.37 11.78 -7.62
C CYS A 207 -4.36 10.41 -6.94
N THR A 208 -4.95 9.43 -7.62
CA THR A 208 -4.85 8.01 -7.25
C THR A 208 -4.30 7.23 -8.43
N GLY A 209 -3.30 6.37 -8.17
CA GLY A 209 -2.73 5.48 -9.17
C GLY A 209 -3.33 4.08 -9.06
N LEU A 210 -3.75 3.52 -10.19
CA LEU A 210 -4.23 2.14 -10.29
C LEU A 210 -3.55 1.43 -11.46
N VAL A 211 -3.34 0.13 -11.33
CA VAL A 211 -2.89 -0.72 -12.44
C VAL A 211 -4.07 -1.52 -12.97
N ILE A 212 -4.47 -1.26 -14.21
CA ILE A 212 -5.56 -1.96 -14.87
C ILE A 212 -5.06 -2.49 -16.20
N SER A 213 -5.20 -3.80 -16.43
CA SER A 213 -4.73 -4.47 -17.65
C SER A 213 -3.25 -4.17 -18.00
N GLY A 214 -2.38 -4.16 -16.95
CA GLY A 214 -0.94 -3.91 -17.13
C GLY A 214 -0.58 -2.48 -17.49
N LYS A 215 -1.45 -1.50 -17.23
CA LYS A 215 -1.18 -0.08 -17.49
C LYS A 215 -1.49 0.76 -16.26
N MET A 216 -0.67 1.77 -16.00
CA MET A 216 -0.96 2.76 -14.97
C MET A 216 -2.10 3.68 -15.42
N HIS A 217 -3.08 3.83 -14.54
CA HIS A 217 -4.18 4.79 -14.68
C HIS A 217 -4.04 5.82 -13.56
N VAL A 218 -4.02 7.09 -13.93
CA VAL A 218 -4.02 8.23 -12.99
C VAL A 218 -5.40 8.83 -12.97
N LEU A 219 -6.04 8.73 -11.82
CA LEU A 219 -7.35 9.31 -11.55
C LEU A 219 -7.19 10.57 -10.71
N HIS A 220 -7.89 11.61 -11.09
CA HIS A 220 -7.96 12.86 -10.33
C HIS A 220 -9.26 12.93 -9.54
N LYS A 221 -9.17 13.22 -8.26
CA LYS A 221 -10.37 13.30 -7.39
C LYS A 221 -11.38 14.32 -7.92
N GLY A 222 -12.60 13.86 -8.14
CA GLY A 222 -13.68 14.70 -8.61
C GLY A 222 -13.76 14.89 -10.14
N LEU A 223 -12.92 14.19 -10.91
CA LEU A 223 -12.95 14.21 -12.38
C LEU A 223 -13.34 12.85 -12.94
N SER A 224 -14.03 12.83 -14.07
CA SER A 224 -14.34 11.61 -14.82
C SER A 224 -13.18 11.17 -15.73
N THR A 225 -12.27 12.10 -16.05
CA THR A 225 -11.14 11.86 -16.93
C THR A 225 -10.03 11.08 -16.24
N VAL A 226 -9.42 10.17 -16.97
CA VAL A 226 -8.31 9.32 -16.54
C VAL A 226 -7.16 9.46 -17.50
N GLN A 227 -5.95 9.55 -16.99
CA GLN A 227 -4.73 9.54 -17.80
C GLN A 227 -4.06 8.19 -17.72
N ILE A 228 -3.83 7.55 -18.87
CA ILE A 228 -3.33 6.18 -18.98
C ILE A 228 -1.95 6.17 -19.58
N LEU A 229 -0.98 5.57 -18.90
CA LEU A 229 0.38 5.40 -19.41
C LEU A 229 0.40 4.33 -20.52
N GLN A 230 0.84 4.73 -21.71
CA GLN A 230 0.83 3.91 -22.92
C GLN A 230 2.26 3.63 -23.44
N GLY A 231 2.34 2.66 -24.34
CA GLY A 231 3.55 2.43 -25.14
C GLY A 231 4.80 2.11 -24.32
N GLY A 232 4.67 1.37 -23.21
CA GLY A 232 5.82 1.06 -22.35
C GLY A 232 6.41 2.29 -21.66
N GLY A 233 5.58 3.28 -21.30
CA GLY A 233 6.04 4.49 -20.60
C GLY A 233 6.33 5.68 -21.53
N LYS A 234 5.93 5.65 -22.80
CA LYS A 234 6.31 6.69 -23.77
C LYS A 234 5.36 7.88 -23.85
N ASN A 235 4.09 7.72 -23.51
CA ASN A 235 3.07 8.78 -23.60
C ASN A 235 1.87 8.50 -22.71
N TRP A 236 1.07 9.55 -22.46
CA TRP A 236 -0.20 9.47 -21.75
C TRP A 236 -1.38 9.64 -22.70
N LEU A 237 -2.38 8.77 -22.57
CA LEU A 237 -3.69 8.89 -23.21
C LEU A 237 -4.67 9.43 -22.18
N VAL A 238 -5.52 10.36 -22.60
CA VAL A 238 -6.62 10.89 -21.77
C VAL A 238 -7.92 10.28 -22.24
N GLU A 239 -8.64 9.63 -21.35
CA GLU A 239 -9.95 9.04 -21.63
C GLU A 239 -10.98 9.51 -20.60
N ASP A 240 -12.24 9.63 -20.99
CA ASP A 240 -13.34 9.85 -20.08
C ASP A 240 -14.05 8.52 -19.82
N TYR A 241 -14.02 8.10 -18.55
CA TYR A 241 -14.60 6.81 -18.15
C TYR A 241 -15.91 6.92 -17.38
N GLY A 242 -16.33 8.13 -17.01
CA GLY A 242 -17.48 8.31 -16.13
C GLY A 242 -17.33 7.59 -14.80
N TRP A 243 -16.12 7.56 -14.25
CA TRP A 243 -15.80 6.76 -13.08
C TRP A 243 -16.47 7.30 -11.83
N LEU A 244 -16.95 6.35 -11.00
CA LEU A 244 -17.49 6.69 -9.70
C LEU A 244 -16.39 7.22 -8.80
N ALA A 245 -16.69 8.30 -8.08
CA ALA A 245 -15.80 8.81 -7.04
C ALA A 245 -15.94 7.95 -5.78
N GLY A 246 -14.80 7.54 -5.20
CA GLY A 246 -14.80 6.80 -3.96
C GLY A 246 -13.50 6.03 -3.74
N PRO A 247 -13.32 5.39 -2.58
CA PRO A 247 -12.27 4.41 -2.35
C PRO A 247 -12.41 3.23 -3.32
N MET A 248 -11.28 2.73 -3.80
CA MET A 248 -11.23 1.72 -4.86
C MET A 248 -10.30 0.57 -4.49
N ALA A 249 -10.66 -0.63 -4.93
CA ALA A 249 -9.82 -1.81 -4.80
C ALA A 249 -9.89 -2.69 -6.05
N MET A 250 -8.76 -3.30 -6.40
CA MET A 250 -8.67 -4.30 -7.45
C MET A 250 -8.80 -5.69 -6.87
N VAL A 251 -9.75 -6.50 -7.36
CA VAL A 251 -9.90 -7.92 -7.03
C VAL A 251 -9.98 -8.70 -8.33
N ARG A 252 -9.09 -9.68 -8.53
CA ARG A 252 -9.03 -10.50 -9.76
C ARG A 252 -9.10 -9.70 -11.05
N LYS A 253 -8.34 -8.59 -11.16
CA LYS A 253 -8.30 -7.69 -12.32
C LYS A 253 -9.59 -6.89 -12.57
N GLU A 254 -10.56 -6.96 -11.66
CA GLU A 254 -11.79 -6.16 -11.69
C GLU A 254 -11.70 -5.03 -10.67
N LEU A 255 -12.22 -3.87 -11.03
CA LEU A 255 -12.24 -2.70 -10.17
C LEU A 255 -13.55 -2.64 -9.38
N TYR A 256 -13.41 -2.44 -8.09
CA TYR A 256 -14.53 -2.22 -7.16
C TYR A 256 -14.40 -0.85 -6.53
N VAL A 257 -15.52 -0.15 -6.43
CA VAL A 257 -15.62 1.20 -5.87
C VAL A 257 -16.64 1.19 -4.75
N LEU A 258 -16.32 1.79 -3.63
CA LEU A 258 -17.30 2.07 -2.59
C LEU A 258 -17.91 3.45 -2.83
N SER A 259 -19.21 3.50 -3.12
CA SER A 259 -19.97 4.71 -3.33
C SER A 259 -21.29 4.65 -2.58
N ASN A 260 -21.59 5.68 -1.78
CA ASN A 260 -22.81 5.77 -0.98
C ASN A 260 -23.11 4.53 -0.11
N GLY A 261 -22.08 3.93 0.49
CA GLY A 261 -22.21 2.73 1.31
C GLY A 261 -22.38 1.43 0.54
N CYS A 262 -22.31 1.47 -0.81
CA CYS A 262 -22.45 0.29 -1.66
C CYS A 262 -21.15 -0.03 -2.39
N ILE A 263 -20.77 -1.28 -2.41
CA ILE A 263 -19.69 -1.79 -3.26
C ILE A 263 -20.24 -2.04 -4.66
N LEU A 264 -19.68 -1.35 -5.62
CA LEU A 264 -20.04 -1.44 -7.03
C LEU A 264 -18.86 -2.02 -7.81
N LYS A 265 -19.12 -2.97 -8.69
CA LYS A 265 -18.15 -3.44 -9.67
C LYS A 265 -18.19 -2.50 -10.86
N GLN A 266 -17.12 -1.73 -11.05
CA GLN A 266 -17.00 -0.75 -12.12
C GLN A 266 -16.89 -1.45 -13.47
N ARG A 267 -17.71 -1.02 -14.43
CA ARG A 267 -17.69 -1.49 -15.81
C ARG A 267 -17.28 -0.35 -16.74
N ARG A 268 -16.64 -0.69 -17.85
CA ARG A 268 -16.26 0.30 -18.88
C ARG A 268 -17.44 0.61 -19.81
N GLY A 269 -17.52 1.85 -20.24
CA GLY A 269 -18.55 2.32 -21.22
C GLY A 269 -19.91 2.55 -20.58
N ASN A 270 -20.97 2.54 -21.41
CA ASN A 270 -22.35 2.80 -20.97
C ASN A 270 -23.02 1.59 -20.29
N VAL A 271 -22.24 0.63 -19.78
CA VAL A 271 -22.79 -0.52 -19.06
C VAL A 271 -22.97 -0.13 -17.59
N PRO A 272 -24.18 -0.27 -17.02
CA PRO A 272 -24.39 0.03 -15.60
C PRO A 272 -23.47 -0.76 -14.70
N ASP A 273 -22.95 -0.12 -13.65
CA ASP A 273 -22.15 -0.80 -12.64
C ASP A 273 -22.97 -1.86 -11.92
N LYS A 274 -22.34 -3.00 -11.65
CA LYS A 274 -23.02 -4.06 -10.91
C LYS A 274 -22.86 -3.82 -9.41
N MET A 275 -23.98 -3.61 -8.72
CA MET A 275 -23.99 -3.59 -7.25
C MET A 275 -23.69 -4.98 -6.72
N VAL A 276 -22.71 -5.06 -5.82
CA VAL A 276 -22.26 -6.29 -5.18
C VAL A 276 -22.80 -6.42 -3.77
N SER A 277 -22.72 -5.34 -2.99
CA SER A 277 -23.20 -5.30 -1.60
C SER A 277 -23.45 -3.86 -1.18
N CYS A 278 -24.42 -3.66 -0.28
CA CYS A 278 -24.68 -2.38 0.37
C CYS A 278 -24.67 -2.56 1.88
N ALA A 279 -24.08 -1.60 2.59
CA ALA A 279 -24.14 -1.50 4.02
C ALA A 279 -24.20 -0.03 4.44
N SER A 280 -25.32 0.36 5.06
CA SER A 280 -25.58 1.76 5.43
C SER A 280 -24.56 2.34 6.40
N GLU A 281 -23.91 1.49 7.19
CA GLU A 281 -22.87 1.86 8.14
C GLU A 281 -21.63 2.50 7.48
N PHE A 282 -21.36 2.17 6.21
CA PHE A 282 -20.24 2.76 5.48
C PHE A 282 -20.54 4.15 4.89
N GLN A 283 -21.80 4.61 4.89
CA GLN A 283 -22.17 5.94 4.38
C GLN A 283 -21.56 7.08 5.21
N SER A 284 -21.44 6.87 6.53
CA SER A 284 -20.89 7.85 7.47
C SER A 284 -19.41 7.65 7.78
N ARG A 285 -18.80 6.56 7.27
CA ARG A 285 -17.40 6.21 7.51
C ARG A 285 -16.51 6.86 6.45
N ILE A 286 -15.52 7.63 6.89
CA ILE A 286 -14.57 8.34 6.03
C ILE A 286 -13.13 7.99 6.45
N GLY A 287 -12.16 8.21 5.53
CA GLY A 287 -10.74 8.01 5.81
C GLY A 287 -10.35 6.56 6.10
N PHE A 288 -11.12 5.57 5.67
CA PHE A 288 -10.76 4.16 5.78
C PHE A 288 -9.88 3.72 4.60
N GLY A 289 -9.09 2.66 4.79
CA GLY A 289 -8.36 1.97 3.75
C GLY A 289 -9.24 0.92 3.06
N MET A 290 -9.12 0.79 1.73
CA MET A 290 -9.79 -0.24 0.95
C MET A 290 -8.77 -1.01 0.12
N ILE A 291 -8.66 -2.32 0.34
CA ILE A 291 -7.66 -3.18 -0.29
C ILE A 291 -8.32 -4.44 -0.81
N GLY A 292 -7.95 -4.85 -2.03
CA GLY A 292 -8.36 -6.14 -2.59
C GLY A 292 -7.28 -7.20 -2.39
N LEU A 293 -7.69 -8.39 -1.95
CA LEU A 293 -6.80 -9.54 -1.82
C LEU A 293 -7.56 -10.83 -2.13
N GLY A 294 -7.02 -11.62 -3.07
CA GLY A 294 -7.67 -12.85 -3.50
C GLY A 294 -9.05 -12.58 -4.08
N ASP A 295 -10.10 -13.03 -3.40
CA ASP A 295 -11.52 -12.84 -3.72
C ASP A 295 -12.22 -11.82 -2.82
N GLU A 296 -11.45 -11.16 -1.96
CA GLU A 296 -12.00 -10.35 -0.87
C GLU A 296 -11.59 -8.89 -0.98
N ILE A 297 -12.47 -8.02 -0.48
CA ILE A 297 -12.21 -6.61 -0.21
C ILE A 297 -12.13 -6.43 1.29
N TYR A 298 -11.09 -5.75 1.75
CA TYR A 298 -10.84 -5.38 3.13
C TYR A 298 -11.08 -3.88 3.28
N LEU A 299 -11.97 -3.49 4.19
CA LEU A 299 -12.15 -2.12 4.66
C LEU A 299 -11.53 -2.00 6.05
N VAL A 300 -10.57 -1.11 6.22
CA VAL A 300 -9.78 -1.01 7.46
C VAL A 300 -9.86 0.39 8.04
N GLY A 301 -10.12 0.50 9.34
CA GLY A 301 -10.08 1.73 10.09
C GLY A 301 -11.08 2.79 9.62
N GLY A 302 -10.69 4.05 9.71
CA GLY A 302 -11.53 5.20 9.37
C GLY A 302 -12.13 5.88 10.59
N VAL A 303 -12.93 6.90 10.33
CA VAL A 303 -13.63 7.67 11.36
C VAL A 303 -15.10 7.82 10.99
N ILE A 304 -15.96 7.89 12.01
CA ILE A 304 -17.35 8.29 11.87
C ILE A 304 -17.48 9.68 12.47
N GLY A 305 -18.02 10.61 11.70
CA GLY A 305 -18.25 11.98 12.13
C GLY A 305 -19.30 12.08 13.24
N PRO A 306 -19.46 13.26 13.84
CA PRO A 306 -20.51 13.50 14.82
C PRO A 306 -21.89 13.32 14.19
N GLY A 307 -22.78 12.66 14.90
CA GLY A 307 -24.17 12.41 14.49
C GLY A 307 -25.17 12.95 15.52
N PRO A 308 -26.47 12.78 15.28
CA PRO A 308 -27.50 13.29 16.17
C PRO A 308 -27.40 12.80 17.63
N THR A 309 -26.83 11.59 17.81
CA THR A 309 -26.71 10.95 19.13
C THR A 309 -25.28 10.99 19.69
N ASN A 310 -24.29 11.37 18.90
CA ASN A 310 -22.89 11.40 19.32
C ASN A 310 -22.21 12.67 18.79
N GLN A 311 -21.76 13.54 19.69
CA GLN A 311 -21.08 14.80 19.33
C GLN A 311 -19.59 14.65 19.05
N CYS A 312 -19.03 13.44 19.28
CA CYS A 312 -17.59 13.18 19.12
C CYS A 312 -17.30 12.36 17.85
N ILE A 313 -16.13 12.61 17.27
CA ILE A 313 -15.58 11.77 16.20
C ILE A 313 -15.22 10.39 16.79
N LYS A 314 -15.81 9.33 16.25
CA LYS A 314 -15.47 7.95 16.59
C LYS A 314 -14.36 7.46 15.68
N GLN A 315 -13.20 7.18 16.24
CA GLN A 315 -12.09 6.53 15.53
C GLN A 315 -12.28 5.02 15.56
N LEU A 316 -12.15 4.38 14.38
CA LEU A 316 -12.36 2.96 14.20
C LEU A 316 -11.01 2.24 14.05
N SER A 317 -10.93 1.03 14.61
CA SER A 317 -9.86 0.05 14.39
C SER A 317 -10.36 -1.17 13.62
N ASP A 318 -11.64 -1.17 13.24
CA ASP A 318 -12.35 -2.31 12.68
C ASP A 318 -11.78 -2.71 11.31
N VAL A 319 -11.87 -4.01 11.03
CA VAL A 319 -11.60 -4.60 9.73
C VAL A 319 -12.87 -5.30 9.27
N ASP A 320 -13.42 -4.85 8.15
CA ASP A 320 -14.60 -5.45 7.54
C ASP A 320 -14.20 -6.10 6.21
N ILE A 321 -14.61 -7.34 6.02
CA ILE A 321 -14.16 -8.19 4.92
C ILE A 321 -15.37 -8.64 4.12
N LEU A 322 -15.34 -8.42 2.80
CA LEU A 322 -16.38 -8.83 1.86
C LEU A 322 -15.80 -9.79 0.81
N ASN A 323 -16.30 -11.01 0.72
CA ASN A 323 -16.00 -11.90 -0.41
C ASN A 323 -16.89 -11.51 -1.60
N VAL A 324 -16.30 -10.92 -2.65
CA VAL A 324 -17.04 -10.42 -3.82
C VAL A 324 -17.37 -11.50 -4.85
N MET A 325 -16.82 -12.70 -4.69
CA MET A 325 -17.09 -13.86 -5.56
C MET A 325 -18.17 -14.79 -5.01
N SER A 326 -18.61 -14.58 -3.77
CA SER A 326 -19.71 -15.34 -3.18
C SER A 326 -21.02 -15.09 -3.93
N GLU A 327 -21.86 -16.09 -4.06
CA GLU A 327 -23.22 -15.94 -4.60
C GLU A 327 -24.08 -14.97 -3.77
N ARG A 328 -23.83 -14.93 -2.46
CA ARG A 328 -24.45 -14.00 -1.51
C ARG A 328 -23.36 -13.28 -0.72
N PRO A 329 -22.82 -12.18 -1.25
CA PRO A 329 -21.77 -11.43 -0.57
C PRO A 329 -22.25 -10.92 0.78
N THR A 330 -21.57 -11.35 1.85
CA THR A 330 -21.83 -10.89 3.23
C THR A 330 -20.56 -10.36 3.84
N TRP A 331 -20.71 -9.31 4.65
CA TRP A 331 -19.63 -8.76 5.44
C TRP A 331 -19.32 -9.65 6.63
N ARG A 332 -18.04 -9.84 6.90
CA ARG A 332 -17.54 -10.48 8.13
C ARG A 332 -16.51 -9.60 8.80
N PRO A 333 -16.46 -9.56 10.13
CA PRO A 333 -15.39 -8.85 10.83
C PRO A 333 -14.08 -9.64 10.75
N GLY A 334 -12.95 -8.88 10.69
CA GLY A 334 -11.63 -9.39 11.01
C GLY A 334 -11.17 -8.83 12.36
N SER A 335 -10.02 -9.30 12.86
CA SER A 335 -9.42 -8.76 14.08
C SER A 335 -9.11 -7.27 13.91
N PRO A 336 -9.53 -6.41 14.86
CA PRO A 336 -9.28 -4.97 14.77
C PRO A 336 -7.79 -4.65 14.87
N MET A 337 -7.38 -3.50 14.31
CA MET A 337 -6.01 -3.01 14.45
C MET A 337 -5.59 -2.96 15.92
N SER A 338 -4.43 -3.52 16.22
CA SER A 338 -3.99 -3.72 17.61
C SER A 338 -3.40 -2.47 18.25
N ARG A 339 -2.84 -1.55 17.46
CA ARG A 339 -2.14 -0.37 17.98
C ARG A 339 -2.74 0.96 17.52
N CYS A 340 -3.18 1.03 16.28
CA CYS A 340 -3.66 2.27 15.67
C CYS A 340 -5.18 2.23 15.46
N ARG A 341 -5.79 3.38 15.30
CA ARG A 341 -7.21 3.58 14.99
C ARG A 341 -7.41 4.92 14.30
N GLY A 342 -8.53 5.06 13.60
CA GLY A 342 -8.89 6.31 12.94
C GLY A 342 -8.55 6.33 11.46
N SER A 343 -8.28 7.49 10.91
CA SER A 343 -8.04 7.68 9.49
C SER A 343 -6.82 6.92 9.01
N ILE A 344 -6.97 6.19 7.91
CA ILE A 344 -5.89 5.47 7.26
C ILE A 344 -5.14 6.43 6.33
N LEU A 345 -3.87 6.59 6.57
CA LEU A 345 -2.97 7.45 5.80
C LEU A 345 -2.33 6.71 4.63
N GLY A 346 -2.12 5.41 4.78
CA GLY A 346 -1.58 4.57 3.73
C GLY A 346 -1.97 3.11 3.91
N CYS A 347 -2.23 2.43 2.81
CA CYS A 347 -2.46 1.00 2.79
C CYS A 347 -1.96 0.38 1.49
N ALA A 348 -1.40 -0.82 1.58
CA ALA A 348 -0.91 -1.57 0.42
C ALA A 348 -0.94 -3.08 0.69
N LEU A 349 -0.95 -3.85 -0.39
CA LEU A 349 -0.74 -5.30 -0.33
C LEU A 349 0.76 -5.58 -0.41
N LEU A 350 1.29 -6.35 0.51
CA LEU A 350 2.67 -6.83 0.52
C LEU A 350 2.67 -8.35 0.30
N THR A 351 3.33 -8.80 -0.76
CA THR A 351 3.55 -10.22 -1.05
C THR A 351 5.01 -10.58 -0.78
N ILE A 352 5.24 -11.58 0.07
CA ILE A 352 6.58 -11.99 0.55
C ILE A 352 6.86 -13.44 0.18
#